data_fbb0a699c1ef0f932f84d9d7186f2a1d
#
_entry.id   fbb0a699c1ef0f932f84d9d7186f2a1d
#
_cell.length_a   1.000
_cell.length_b   1.000
_cell.length_c   1.000
_cell.angle_alpha   90.00
_cell.angle_beta   90.00
_cell.angle_gamma   90.00
#
_symmetry.space_group_name_H-M   'P 1'
#
loop_
_entity.id
_entity.type
_entity.pdbx_description
1 polymer ?
#
loop_
_entity_poly.entity_id
_entity_poly.type
_entity_poly.pdbx_seq_one_letter_code
_entity_poly.pdbx_strand_id
1 'polypeptide(L)'
;MMKKIVLLAVAAFLVMGATGVWAQESIIDTVMTACEPEIKTYCSQVSPGEGRLLACFYAHEDKISGRCQYALYEAAAELEAFATAITHVATQCNDDLMKFCAEVELGEGRVGTCLLEHKAEVNEACRQAIDDVGLEKVEE
;
A
#
# COMPACT_ATOMS: atom_id res chain seq x y z
N MET A 1 39.31 -27.24 -28.23
CA MET A 1 38.72 -27.44 -26.90
C MET A 1 38.20 -26.17 -26.23
N MET A 2 38.76 -24.99 -26.50
CA MET A 2 38.35 -23.72 -25.90
C MET A 2 36.92 -23.23 -26.25
N LYS A 3 36.40 -23.51 -27.47
CA LYS A 3 35.06 -23.07 -27.89
C LYS A 3 33.91 -23.77 -27.15
N LYS A 4 34.10 -24.98 -26.65
CA LYS A 4 33.06 -25.72 -25.87
C LYS A 4 32.96 -25.29 -24.41
N ILE A 5 34.03 -24.73 -23.84
CA ILE A 5 34.07 -24.24 -22.47
C ILE A 5 33.33 -22.88 -22.35
N VAL A 6 33.44 -22.02 -23.39
CA VAL A 6 32.76 -20.72 -23.41
C VAL A 6 31.25 -20.87 -23.53
N LEU A 7 30.73 -21.87 -24.23
CA LEU A 7 29.30 -22.14 -24.36
C LEU A 7 28.65 -22.69 -23.08
N LEU A 8 29.41 -23.40 -22.26
CA LEU A 8 28.92 -23.90 -20.98
C LEU A 8 28.89 -22.81 -19.88
N ALA A 9 29.77 -21.81 -19.96
CA ALA A 9 29.78 -20.68 -19.03
C ALA A 9 28.64 -19.69 -19.27
N VAL A 10 28.17 -19.53 -20.51
CA VAL A 10 27.05 -18.67 -20.86
C VAL A 10 25.69 -19.27 -20.46
N ALA A 11 25.58 -20.61 -20.49
CA ALA A 11 24.35 -21.31 -20.07
C ALA A 11 24.11 -21.28 -18.56
N ALA A 12 25.16 -21.13 -17.73
CA ALA A 12 25.04 -21.08 -16.27
C ALA A 12 24.59 -19.71 -15.74
N PHE A 13 24.70 -18.63 -16.53
CA PHE A 13 24.31 -17.27 -16.11
C PHE A 13 22.82 -16.94 -16.35
N LEU A 14 22.09 -17.76 -17.10
CA LEU A 14 20.68 -17.53 -17.43
C LEU A 14 19.68 -18.12 -16.41
N VAL A 15 20.13 -18.77 -15.33
CA VAL A 15 19.24 -19.41 -14.35
C VAL A 15 19.12 -18.61 -13.04
N MET A 16 19.83 -17.50 -12.85
CA MET A 16 19.77 -16.69 -11.63
C MET A 16 18.90 -15.43 -11.73
N GLY A 17 17.99 -15.39 -12.67
CA GLY A 17 17.06 -14.26 -12.86
C GLY A 17 15.63 -14.51 -12.39
N ALA A 18 15.39 -15.42 -11.43
CA ALA A 18 14.13 -15.43 -10.72
C ALA A 18 14.19 -14.40 -9.59
N THR A 19 14.06 -13.11 -9.95
CA THR A 19 13.64 -12.10 -8.98
C THR A 19 12.25 -12.52 -8.53
N GLY A 20 12.18 -13.11 -7.32
CA GLY A 20 10.92 -13.38 -6.67
C GLY A 20 10.16 -12.07 -6.59
N VAL A 21 9.01 -12.01 -7.26
CA VAL A 21 8.01 -10.99 -7.00
C VAL A 21 7.58 -11.26 -5.56
N TRP A 22 8.12 -10.50 -4.62
CA TRP A 22 7.61 -10.47 -3.26
C TRP A 22 6.24 -9.82 -3.38
N ALA A 23 5.17 -10.64 -3.37
CA ALA A 23 3.82 -10.13 -3.21
C ALA A 23 3.83 -9.36 -1.89
N GLN A 24 3.66 -8.06 -1.97
CA GLN A 24 3.56 -7.20 -0.79
C GLN A 24 2.25 -7.59 -0.11
N GLU A 25 2.35 -8.29 1.04
CA GLU A 25 1.15 -8.62 1.83
C GLU A 25 0.45 -7.31 2.18
N SER A 26 -0.85 -7.26 1.96
CA SER A 26 -1.63 -6.09 2.33
C SER A 26 -1.64 -5.95 3.86
N ILE A 27 -1.71 -4.72 4.34
CA ILE A 27 -1.85 -4.40 5.78
C ILE A 27 -2.99 -5.22 6.39
N ILE A 28 -4.08 -5.39 5.64
CA ILE A 28 -5.26 -6.14 6.06
C ILE A 28 -4.92 -7.62 6.24
N ASP A 29 -4.21 -8.24 5.28
CA ASP A 29 -3.84 -9.65 5.35
C ASP A 29 -2.90 -9.91 6.52
N THR A 30 -1.96 -9.00 6.78
CA THR A 30 -1.05 -9.07 7.93
C THR A 30 -1.83 -9.06 9.24
N VAL A 31 -2.77 -8.14 9.42
CA VAL A 31 -3.62 -8.06 10.62
C VAL A 31 -4.52 -9.30 10.73
N MET A 32 -5.18 -9.70 9.66
CA MET A 32 -6.06 -10.88 9.64
C MET A 32 -5.31 -12.16 10.02
N THR A 33 -4.09 -12.33 9.53
CA THR A 33 -3.23 -13.48 9.86
C THR A 33 -2.72 -13.42 11.29
N ALA A 34 -2.26 -12.27 11.76
CA ALA A 34 -1.73 -12.10 13.11
C ALA A 34 -2.79 -12.23 14.20
N CYS A 35 -4.01 -11.77 13.91
CA CYS A 35 -5.14 -11.75 14.84
C CYS A 35 -6.15 -12.90 14.62
N GLU A 36 -5.82 -13.90 13.81
CA GLU A 36 -6.73 -15.01 13.50
C GLU A 36 -7.31 -15.71 14.76
N PRO A 37 -6.51 -16.04 15.81
CA PRO A 37 -7.03 -16.65 17.03
C PRO A 37 -8.05 -15.77 17.75
N GLU A 38 -7.80 -14.47 17.83
CA GLU A 38 -8.66 -13.50 18.48
C GLU A 38 -9.97 -13.30 17.71
N ILE A 39 -9.88 -13.20 16.38
CA ILE A 39 -11.05 -13.11 15.51
C ILE A 39 -11.95 -14.32 15.72
N LYS A 40 -11.39 -15.53 15.73
CA LYS A 40 -12.16 -16.77 15.94
C LYS A 40 -12.78 -16.84 17.32
N THR A 41 -12.08 -16.36 18.35
CA THR A 41 -12.49 -16.53 19.75
C THR A 41 -13.46 -15.45 20.19
N TYR A 42 -13.22 -14.20 19.84
CA TYR A 42 -13.94 -13.05 20.38
C TYR A 42 -14.78 -12.31 19.32
N CYS A 43 -14.40 -12.37 18.05
CA CYS A 43 -14.99 -11.57 16.98
C CYS A 43 -15.63 -12.42 15.88
N SER A 44 -15.88 -13.71 16.10
CA SER A 44 -16.41 -14.64 15.08
C SER A 44 -17.79 -14.25 14.52
N GLN A 45 -18.56 -13.44 15.24
CA GLN A 45 -19.87 -12.94 14.81
C GLN A 45 -19.79 -11.57 14.12
N VAL A 46 -18.58 -11.00 14.01
CA VAL A 46 -18.37 -9.67 13.43
C VAL A 46 -17.98 -9.79 11.98
N SER A 47 -18.78 -9.23 11.07
CA SER A 47 -18.42 -9.13 9.66
C SER A 47 -17.34 -8.08 9.46
N PRO A 48 -16.28 -8.35 8.69
CA PRO A 48 -15.28 -7.34 8.34
C PRO A 48 -15.89 -6.13 7.62
N GLY A 49 -15.20 -5.00 7.71
CA GLY A 49 -15.57 -3.74 7.07
C GLY A 49 -16.04 -2.68 8.07
N GLU A 50 -16.04 -1.43 7.65
CA GLU A 50 -16.50 -0.24 8.40
C GLU A 50 -15.94 -0.14 9.84
N GLY A 51 -14.74 -0.64 10.07
CA GLY A 51 -14.10 -0.61 11.38
C GLY A 51 -14.69 -1.57 12.43
N ARG A 52 -15.64 -2.45 12.06
CA ARG A 52 -16.31 -3.36 12.99
C ARG A 52 -15.36 -4.32 13.71
N LEU A 53 -14.38 -4.89 12.98
CA LEU A 53 -13.35 -5.73 13.61
C LEU A 53 -12.47 -4.95 14.57
N LEU A 54 -12.10 -3.72 14.22
CA LEU A 54 -11.32 -2.84 15.09
C LEU A 54 -12.10 -2.54 16.38
N ALA A 55 -13.39 -2.22 16.28
CA ALA A 55 -14.25 -2.02 17.44
C ALA A 55 -14.34 -3.27 18.32
N CYS A 56 -14.40 -4.48 17.72
CA CYS A 56 -14.35 -5.73 18.47
C CYS A 56 -13.01 -5.91 19.20
N PHE A 57 -11.89 -5.64 18.56
CA PHE A 57 -10.57 -5.70 19.21
C PHE A 57 -10.47 -4.73 20.39
N TYR A 58 -10.96 -3.50 20.25
CA TYR A 58 -11.04 -2.56 21.38
C TYR A 58 -11.89 -3.07 22.53
N ALA A 59 -13.02 -3.71 22.24
CA ALA A 59 -13.88 -4.29 23.27
C ALA A 59 -13.22 -5.46 24.05
N HIS A 60 -12.17 -6.06 23.47
CA HIS A 60 -11.44 -7.19 24.03
C HIS A 60 -9.93 -6.91 24.17
N GLU A 61 -9.55 -5.65 24.32
CA GLU A 61 -8.13 -5.22 24.32
C GLU A 61 -7.28 -5.92 25.37
N ASP A 62 -7.88 -6.27 26.51
CA ASP A 62 -7.25 -7.02 27.62
C ASP A 62 -6.98 -8.49 27.30
N LYS A 63 -7.49 -9.01 26.20
CA LYS A 63 -7.45 -10.43 25.80
C LYS A 63 -6.73 -10.71 24.48
N ILE A 64 -6.40 -9.67 23.74
CA ILE A 64 -5.66 -9.85 22.49
C ILE A 64 -4.17 -10.09 22.75
N SER A 65 -3.59 -11.01 21.99
CA SER A 65 -2.17 -11.38 22.12
C SER A 65 -1.24 -10.23 21.71
N GLY A 66 -0.01 -10.23 22.22
CA GLY A 66 1.02 -9.28 21.82
C GLY A 66 1.32 -9.31 20.30
N ARG A 67 1.16 -10.46 19.66
CA ARG A 67 1.30 -10.58 18.20
C ARG A 67 0.21 -9.80 17.46
N CYS A 68 -1.04 -9.94 17.89
CA CYS A 68 -2.15 -9.20 17.31
C CYS A 68 -2.04 -7.71 17.61
N GLN A 69 -1.69 -7.32 18.85
CA GLN A 69 -1.45 -5.92 19.22
C GLN A 69 -0.36 -5.28 18.35
N TYR A 70 0.75 -5.99 18.13
CA TYR A 70 1.83 -5.50 17.29
C TYR A 70 1.38 -5.27 15.84
N ALA A 71 0.65 -6.22 15.25
CA ALA A 71 0.13 -6.09 13.88
C ALA A 71 -0.86 -4.92 13.75
N LEU A 72 -1.71 -4.68 14.75
CA LEU A 72 -2.61 -3.53 14.78
C LEU A 72 -1.84 -2.20 14.89
N TYR A 73 -0.76 -2.18 15.68
CA TYR A 73 0.10 -1.01 15.81
C TYR A 73 0.82 -0.68 14.50
N GLU A 74 1.42 -1.66 13.85
CA GLU A 74 2.05 -1.51 12.54
C GLU A 74 1.05 -1.00 11.48
N ALA A 75 -0.14 -1.61 11.44
CA ALA A 75 -1.20 -1.17 10.54
C ALA A 75 -1.63 0.29 10.78
N ALA A 76 -1.71 0.72 12.04
CA ALA A 76 -2.03 2.09 12.39
C ALA A 76 -0.92 3.06 11.93
N ALA A 77 0.34 2.70 12.11
CA ALA A 77 1.48 3.51 11.67
C ALA A 77 1.52 3.67 10.15
N GLU A 78 1.26 2.60 9.39
CA GLU A 78 1.18 2.66 7.93
C GLU A 78 0.01 3.52 7.44
N LEU A 79 -1.16 3.40 8.07
CA LEU A 79 -2.32 4.24 7.76
C LEU A 79 -2.05 5.73 8.04
N GLU A 80 -1.35 6.05 9.13
CA GLU A 80 -0.95 7.41 9.46
C GLU A 80 0.03 7.97 8.42
N ALA A 81 1.02 7.19 8.02
CA ALA A 81 1.96 7.56 6.96
C ALA A 81 1.24 7.82 5.63
N PHE A 82 0.29 6.95 5.27
CA PHE A 82 -0.54 7.11 4.07
C PHE A 82 -1.41 8.37 4.13
N ALA A 83 -2.09 8.64 5.25
CA ALA A 83 -2.89 9.84 5.44
C ALA A 83 -2.03 11.12 5.35
N THR A 84 -0.82 11.07 5.88
CA THR A 84 0.14 12.17 5.81
C THR A 84 0.57 12.42 4.36
N ALA A 85 0.88 11.38 3.61
CA ALA A 85 1.25 11.46 2.19
C ALA A 85 0.10 12.07 1.34
N ILE A 86 -1.14 11.59 1.53
CA ILE A 86 -2.31 12.16 0.85
C ILE A 86 -2.48 13.63 1.18
N THR A 87 -2.37 14.00 2.46
CA THR A 87 -2.53 15.39 2.90
C THR A 87 -1.46 16.29 2.31
N HIS A 88 -0.22 15.79 2.23
CA HIS A 88 0.89 16.51 1.61
C HIS A 88 0.59 16.80 0.12
N VAL A 89 0.27 15.76 -0.66
CA VAL A 89 -0.07 15.91 -2.08
C VAL A 89 -1.28 16.82 -2.26
N ALA A 90 -2.38 16.61 -1.51
CA ALA A 90 -3.57 17.42 -1.61
C ALA A 90 -3.30 18.91 -1.34
N THR A 91 -2.41 19.21 -0.39
CA THR A 91 -2.03 20.60 -0.05
C THR A 91 -1.19 21.25 -1.15
N GLN A 92 -0.17 20.54 -1.66
CA GLN A 92 0.73 21.07 -2.69
C GLN A 92 0.07 21.15 -4.07
N CYS A 93 -0.90 20.26 -4.34
CA CYS A 93 -1.58 20.13 -5.63
C CYS A 93 -2.97 20.78 -5.66
N ASN A 94 -3.38 21.53 -4.64
CA ASN A 94 -4.76 22.02 -4.52
C ASN A 94 -5.25 22.71 -5.79
N ASP A 95 -4.49 23.65 -6.33
CA ASP A 95 -4.88 24.42 -7.53
C ASP A 95 -4.92 23.55 -8.78
N ASP A 96 -3.97 22.62 -8.92
CA ASP A 96 -3.92 21.68 -10.04
C ASP A 96 -5.05 20.64 -9.97
N LEU A 97 -5.40 20.16 -8.77
CA LEU A 97 -6.56 19.30 -8.56
C LEU A 97 -7.86 19.97 -8.99
N MET A 98 -8.05 21.22 -8.61
CA MET A 98 -9.23 22.01 -9.01
C MET A 98 -9.25 22.29 -10.52
N LYS A 99 -8.09 22.44 -11.14
CA LYS A 99 -7.96 22.74 -12.57
C LYS A 99 -8.16 21.51 -13.45
N PHE A 100 -7.57 20.40 -13.10
CA PHE A 100 -7.50 19.22 -13.98
C PHE A 100 -8.41 18.07 -13.53
N CYS A 101 -8.71 17.95 -12.24
CA CYS A 101 -9.36 16.77 -11.66
C CYS A 101 -10.68 17.08 -10.92
N ALA A 102 -11.24 18.29 -11.08
CA ALA A 102 -12.44 18.73 -10.36
C ALA A 102 -13.68 17.84 -10.62
N GLU A 103 -13.78 17.25 -11.82
CA GLU A 103 -14.90 16.39 -12.22
C GLU A 103 -14.68 14.89 -11.87
N VAL A 104 -13.53 14.55 -11.29
CA VAL A 104 -13.18 13.16 -10.97
C VAL A 104 -13.79 12.78 -9.63
N GLU A 105 -14.58 11.72 -9.60
CA GLU A 105 -15.16 11.18 -8.37
C GLU A 105 -14.09 10.63 -7.43
N LEU A 106 -14.27 10.83 -6.12
CA LEU A 106 -13.38 10.29 -5.09
C LEU A 106 -13.48 8.76 -5.01
N GLY A 107 -12.38 8.13 -4.58
CA GLY A 107 -12.29 6.68 -4.36
C GLY A 107 -11.47 5.96 -5.43
N GLU A 108 -11.07 4.73 -5.16
CA GLU A 108 -10.36 3.81 -6.06
C GLU A 108 -9.09 4.42 -6.72
N GLY A 109 -8.47 5.39 -6.08
CA GLY A 109 -7.28 6.05 -6.61
C GLY A 109 -7.51 6.97 -7.82
N ARG A 110 -8.77 7.19 -8.26
CA ARG A 110 -9.11 7.94 -9.48
C ARG A 110 -8.50 9.34 -9.53
N VAL A 111 -8.55 10.07 -8.41
CA VAL A 111 -7.97 11.43 -8.32
C VAL A 111 -6.44 11.37 -8.43
N GLY A 112 -5.81 10.38 -7.81
CA GLY A 112 -4.37 10.14 -7.95
C GLY A 112 -3.97 9.82 -9.39
N THR A 113 -4.74 8.97 -10.07
CA THR A 113 -4.54 8.63 -11.48
C THR A 113 -4.68 9.88 -12.37
N CYS A 114 -5.72 10.69 -12.17
CA CYS A 114 -5.90 11.95 -12.88
C CYS A 114 -4.69 12.88 -12.69
N LEU A 115 -4.22 13.04 -11.46
CA LEU A 115 -3.07 13.88 -11.16
C LEU A 115 -1.79 13.39 -11.85
N LEU A 116 -1.59 12.07 -11.89
CA LEU A 116 -0.46 11.47 -12.61
C LEU A 116 -0.54 11.65 -14.13
N GLU A 117 -1.73 11.63 -14.70
CA GLU A 117 -1.94 11.89 -16.13
C GLU A 117 -1.57 13.32 -16.51
N HIS A 118 -1.78 14.27 -15.59
CA HIS A 118 -1.42 15.68 -15.75
C HIS A 118 -0.07 16.06 -15.12
N LYS A 119 0.76 15.09 -14.71
CA LYS A 119 2.03 15.34 -14.00
C LYS A 119 2.98 16.31 -14.72
N ALA A 120 2.94 16.34 -16.05
CA ALA A 120 3.75 17.25 -16.84
C ALA A 120 3.23 18.69 -16.85
N GLU A 121 1.94 18.89 -16.51
CA GLU A 121 1.24 20.18 -16.61
C GLU A 121 1.01 20.87 -15.26
N VAL A 122 1.15 20.11 -14.15
CA VAL A 122 1.02 20.64 -12.79
C VAL A 122 2.19 21.55 -12.42
N ASN A 123 1.99 22.40 -11.42
CA ASN A 123 3.05 23.25 -10.91
C ASN A 123 4.20 22.45 -10.28
N GLU A 124 5.35 23.10 -10.07
CA GLU A 124 6.57 22.45 -9.57
C GLU A 124 6.40 21.87 -8.16
N ALA A 125 5.68 22.56 -7.25
CA ALA A 125 5.46 22.09 -5.89
C ALA A 125 4.59 20.82 -5.88
N CYS A 126 3.56 20.77 -6.73
CA CYS A 126 2.72 19.60 -6.91
C CYS A 126 3.52 18.42 -7.49
N ARG A 127 4.33 18.68 -8.52
CA ARG A 127 5.19 17.63 -9.11
C ARG A 127 6.16 17.05 -8.10
N GLN A 128 6.80 17.91 -7.31
CA GLN A 128 7.69 17.46 -6.25
C GLN A 128 6.96 16.64 -5.20
N ALA A 129 5.75 17.07 -4.78
CA ALA A 129 4.97 16.32 -3.80
C ALA A 129 4.55 14.93 -4.31
N ILE A 130 4.22 14.79 -5.60
CA ILE A 130 3.96 13.50 -6.24
C ILE A 130 5.19 12.59 -6.16
N ASP A 131 6.38 13.15 -6.45
CA ASP A 131 7.64 12.41 -6.42
C ASP A 131 8.04 12.03 -4.99
N ASP A 132 7.88 12.94 -4.02
CA ASP A 132 8.22 12.72 -2.61
C ASP A 132 7.44 11.55 -1.98
N VAL A 133 6.19 11.34 -2.38
CA VAL A 133 5.36 10.24 -1.87
C VAL A 133 5.40 8.99 -2.74
N GLY A 134 6.09 9.04 -3.88
CA GLY A 134 6.17 7.92 -4.82
C GLY A 134 4.80 7.53 -5.38
N LEU A 135 3.93 8.52 -5.68
CA LEU A 135 2.61 8.24 -6.23
C LEU A 135 2.73 7.59 -7.61
N GLU A 136 2.21 6.39 -7.73
CA GLU A 136 2.21 5.59 -8.96
C GLU A 136 0.79 5.25 -9.39
N LYS A 137 0.60 4.88 -10.66
CA LYS A 137 -0.69 4.39 -11.14
C LYS A 137 -1.03 3.07 -10.45
N VAL A 138 -2.26 2.96 -9.98
CA VAL A 138 -2.79 1.68 -9.53
C VAL A 138 -3.01 0.82 -10.78
N GLU A 139 -2.25 -0.25 -10.91
CA GLU A 139 -2.50 -1.26 -11.95
C GLU A 139 -3.70 -2.11 -11.51
N GLU A 140 -4.75 -2.12 -12.34
CA GLU A 140 -5.93 -2.98 -12.16
C GLU A 140 -5.65 -4.43 -12.58
#